data_aac4733a46c5c584579874ef134d11b1
#
_entry.id   aac4733a46c5c584579874ef134d11b1
#
_cell.length_a   1.000
_cell.length_b   1.000
_cell.length_c   1.000
_cell.angle_alpha   90.00
_cell.angle_beta   90.00
_cell.angle_gamma   90.00
#
_symmetry.space_group_name_H-M   'P 1'
#
loop_
_entity.id
_entity.type
_entity.pdbx_description
1 polymer ?
#
loop_
_entity_poly.entity_id
_entity_poly.type
_entity_poly.pdbx_seq_one_letter_code
_entity_poly.pdbx_strand_id
1 'polypeptide(L)'
;MIKRILAALVGLSLTSLVFAQSPPLFFKEVWTINGAAHAIAPGENVLTSANLELKLYGPSATASDPDKRIWISTPPTNIWTGMTTTPFAATLRDKENYVDLTGTAKVRWITRASGFHAVHPVVKLADGNYYVGEHSDANTSGFLESEFMFATQRWMKLDIERVVTKGTYGPAQDASAWMREPIDLSKVDEVGFADLIPGSGHGAGGYVNVASFEVYGKPVKRH
;
A
#
# COMPACT_ATOMS: atom_id res chain seq x y z
N MET A 1 61.26 -48.72 -12.77
CA MET A 1 59.85 -48.51 -13.13
C MET A 1 59.13 -47.93 -11.94
N ILE A 2 58.93 -46.62 -11.93
CA ILE A 2 58.24 -45.93 -10.85
C ILE A 2 56.86 -45.59 -11.35
N LYS A 3 55.79 -46.20 -10.75
CA LYS A 3 54.40 -45.90 -11.02
C LYS A 3 54.00 -44.65 -10.25
N ARG A 4 53.69 -43.56 -10.96
CA ARG A 4 53.10 -42.36 -10.39
C ARG A 4 51.55 -42.55 -10.27
N ILE A 5 51.05 -42.54 -9.05
CA ILE A 5 49.62 -42.55 -8.75
C ILE A 5 49.18 -41.09 -8.75
N LEU A 6 48.31 -40.72 -9.67
CA LEU A 6 47.66 -39.40 -9.74
C LEU A 6 46.37 -39.45 -8.89
N ALA A 7 46.35 -38.79 -7.75
CA ALA A 7 45.13 -38.65 -6.94
C ALA A 7 44.38 -37.45 -7.46
N ALA A 8 43.19 -37.68 -8.05
CA ALA A 8 42.25 -36.62 -8.43
C ALA A 8 41.43 -36.24 -7.21
N LEU A 9 41.64 -35.05 -6.68
CA LEU A 9 40.74 -34.42 -5.70
C LEU A 9 39.50 -33.90 -6.41
N VAL A 10 38.37 -34.60 -6.24
CA VAL A 10 37.05 -34.09 -6.63
C VAL A 10 36.57 -33.14 -5.53
N GLY A 11 36.72 -31.84 -5.77
CA GLY A 11 36.14 -30.81 -4.90
C GLY A 11 34.60 -30.77 -5.04
N LEU A 12 33.87 -31.29 -4.06
CA LEU A 12 32.41 -31.07 -3.95
C LEU A 12 32.19 -29.62 -3.54
N SER A 13 31.84 -28.76 -4.48
CA SER A 13 31.30 -27.45 -4.16
C SER A 13 29.85 -27.61 -3.66
N LEU A 14 29.65 -27.52 -2.35
CA LEU A 14 28.34 -27.36 -1.73
C LEU A 14 27.80 -25.97 -2.10
N THR A 15 27.01 -25.89 -3.15
CA THR A 15 26.16 -24.75 -3.41
C THR A 15 25.03 -24.76 -2.35
N SER A 16 25.18 -23.93 -1.33
CA SER A 16 24.09 -23.66 -0.38
C SER A 16 22.91 -23.05 -1.17
N LEU A 17 21.86 -23.81 -1.34
CA LEU A 17 20.57 -23.30 -1.81
C LEU A 17 20.07 -22.33 -0.73
N VAL A 18 20.28 -21.05 -0.95
CA VAL A 18 19.64 -19.99 -0.16
C VAL A 18 18.17 -19.98 -0.58
N PHE A 19 17.33 -20.68 0.17
CA PHE A 19 15.89 -20.51 0.04
C PHE A 19 15.58 -19.06 0.42
N ALA A 20 14.95 -18.34 -0.48
CA ALA A 20 14.46 -17.01 -0.20
C ALA A 20 13.43 -17.14 0.95
N GLN A 21 13.83 -16.71 2.14
CA GLN A 21 12.94 -16.73 3.30
C GLN A 21 11.79 -15.74 3.03
N SER A 22 10.56 -16.19 3.25
CA SER A 22 9.41 -15.29 3.16
C SER A 22 9.61 -14.11 4.11
N PRO A 23 9.30 -12.89 3.67
CA PRO A 23 9.46 -11.72 4.52
C PRO A 23 8.54 -11.84 5.74
N PRO A 24 8.99 -11.39 6.92
CA PRO A 24 8.15 -11.40 8.13
C PRO A 24 6.95 -10.48 7.96
N LEU A 25 5.86 -10.79 8.67
CA LEU A 25 4.75 -9.86 8.84
C LEU A 25 5.28 -8.64 9.61
N PHE A 26 5.23 -7.46 8.98
CA PHE A 26 5.64 -6.20 9.61
C PHE A 26 4.49 -5.61 10.41
N PHE A 27 3.30 -5.50 9.81
CA PHE A 27 2.06 -5.22 10.53
C PHE A 27 0.83 -5.81 9.82
N LYS A 28 -0.24 -5.95 10.61
CA LYS A 28 -1.60 -6.24 10.14
C LYS A 28 -2.56 -5.28 10.81
N GLU A 29 -3.43 -4.67 10.00
CA GLU A 29 -4.51 -3.82 10.50
C GLU A 29 -5.87 -4.33 9.99
N VAL A 30 -6.86 -4.38 10.90
CA VAL A 30 -8.23 -4.81 10.61
C VAL A 30 -9.27 -3.82 11.13
N TRP A 31 -8.80 -2.68 11.59
CA TRP A 31 -9.54 -1.52 12.09
C TRP A 31 -10.43 -1.81 13.31
N THR A 32 -10.72 -0.77 14.09
CA THR A 32 -11.68 -0.81 15.19
C THR A 32 -12.78 0.21 14.96
N ILE A 33 -13.98 -0.10 15.43
CA ILE A 33 -15.12 0.80 15.38
C ILE A 33 -15.79 0.84 16.76
N ASN A 34 -16.11 2.06 17.22
CA ASN A 34 -16.88 2.28 18.44
C ASN A 34 -18.30 2.68 18.04
N GLY A 35 -19.24 1.73 18.15
CA GLY A 35 -20.64 1.98 17.80
C GLY A 35 -20.98 1.74 16.33
N ALA A 36 -21.81 2.58 15.75
CA ALA A 36 -22.28 2.47 14.36
C ALA A 36 -21.24 3.03 13.38
N ALA A 37 -21.39 2.67 12.09
CA ALA A 37 -20.63 3.28 11.00
C ALA A 37 -20.75 4.81 11.04
N HIS A 38 -19.62 5.51 10.92
CA HIS A 38 -19.56 6.97 10.99
C HIS A 38 -18.32 7.51 10.27
N ALA A 39 -18.33 8.81 9.97
CA ALA A 39 -17.17 9.51 9.41
C ALA A 39 -16.06 9.61 10.46
N ILE A 40 -14.83 9.25 10.07
CA ILE A 40 -13.66 9.30 10.96
C ILE A 40 -13.42 10.76 11.38
N ALA A 41 -13.47 11.03 12.68
CA ALA A 41 -13.19 12.35 13.21
C ALA A 41 -11.68 12.65 13.19
N PRO A 42 -11.26 13.93 13.06
CA PRO A 42 -9.86 14.29 13.19
C PRO A 42 -9.27 13.82 14.52
N GLY A 43 -8.19 13.03 14.46
CA GLY A 43 -7.52 12.46 15.64
C GLY A 43 -8.21 11.22 16.23
N GLU A 44 -9.31 10.75 15.64
CA GLU A 44 -9.93 9.48 16.02
C GLU A 44 -9.01 8.30 15.75
N ASN A 45 -8.85 7.43 16.75
CA ASN A 45 -8.07 6.22 16.58
C ASN A 45 -8.99 5.04 16.21
N VAL A 46 -8.86 4.60 14.97
CA VAL A 46 -9.58 3.43 14.42
C VAL A 46 -8.63 2.23 14.21
N LEU A 47 -7.43 2.27 14.80
CA LEU A 47 -6.42 1.23 14.65
C LEU A 47 -6.53 0.18 15.76
N THR A 48 -6.32 -1.10 15.39
CA THR A 48 -6.16 -2.19 16.35
C THR A 48 -4.76 -2.20 16.96
N SER A 49 -3.76 -1.73 16.23
CA SER A 49 -2.37 -1.66 16.69
C SER A 49 -2.02 -0.30 17.30
N ALA A 50 -1.61 -0.29 18.57
CA ALA A 50 -1.14 0.92 19.26
C ALA A 50 0.19 1.46 18.72
N ASN A 51 0.97 0.61 18.03
CA ASN A 51 2.26 0.99 17.44
C ASN A 51 2.16 1.67 16.07
N LEU A 52 0.96 1.70 15.49
CA LEU A 52 0.72 2.34 14.21
C LEU A 52 0.12 3.75 14.40
N GLU A 53 0.33 4.58 13.40
CA GLU A 53 -0.31 5.87 13.19
C GLU A 53 -1.04 5.83 11.84
N LEU A 54 -2.32 6.20 11.83
CA LEU A 54 -3.10 6.40 10.61
C LEU A 54 -2.99 7.87 10.17
N LYS A 55 -2.69 8.08 8.90
CA LYS A 55 -2.76 9.39 8.26
C LYS A 55 -3.71 9.36 7.08
N LEU A 56 -4.57 10.35 7.00
CA LEU A 56 -5.55 10.52 5.94
C LEU A 56 -5.18 11.75 5.12
N TYR A 57 -5.25 11.64 3.80
CA TYR A 57 -4.86 12.68 2.85
C TYR A 57 -5.93 12.94 1.80
N GLY A 58 -5.83 14.08 1.18
CA GLY A 58 -6.77 14.55 0.16
C GLY A 58 -7.93 15.34 0.75
N PRO A 59 -8.76 15.94 -0.10
CA PRO A 59 -9.87 16.82 0.32
C PRO A 59 -10.87 16.12 1.27
N SER A 60 -11.10 14.83 1.10
CA SER A 60 -12.01 14.05 1.95
C SER A 60 -11.48 13.79 3.36
N ALA A 61 -10.17 13.94 3.61
CA ALA A 61 -9.60 13.77 4.94
C ALA A 61 -10.01 14.91 5.91
N THR A 62 -10.23 16.11 5.37
CA THR A 62 -10.49 17.33 6.15
C THR A 62 -11.84 17.97 5.85
N ALA A 63 -12.69 17.33 5.04
CA ALA A 63 -14.00 17.87 4.69
C ALA A 63 -14.82 18.24 5.95
N SER A 64 -15.42 19.42 5.96
CA SER A 64 -16.32 19.85 7.04
C SER A 64 -17.63 19.06 7.07
N ASP A 65 -18.08 18.64 5.87
CA ASP A 65 -19.27 17.82 5.68
C ASP A 65 -18.93 16.34 5.97
N PRO A 66 -19.55 15.71 7.00
CA PRO A 66 -19.30 14.32 7.33
C PRO A 66 -19.54 13.36 6.14
N ASP A 67 -20.52 13.62 5.29
CA ASP A 67 -20.86 12.77 4.15
C ASP A 67 -19.80 12.76 3.06
N LYS A 68 -18.88 13.73 3.11
CA LYS A 68 -17.71 13.82 2.21
C LYS A 68 -16.41 13.33 2.82
N ARG A 69 -16.46 12.80 4.04
CA ARG A 69 -15.29 12.24 4.72
C ARG A 69 -15.08 10.77 4.41
N ILE A 70 -13.93 10.28 4.85
CA ILE A 70 -13.62 8.86 4.96
C ILE A 70 -14.33 8.32 6.20
N TRP A 71 -14.91 7.14 6.07
CA TRP A 71 -15.72 6.50 7.11
C TRP A 71 -15.03 5.25 7.65
N ILE A 72 -15.32 4.93 8.90
CA ILE A 72 -15.17 3.57 9.41
C ILE A 72 -16.53 2.89 9.34
N SER A 73 -16.61 1.71 8.76
CA SER A 73 -17.84 1.00 8.43
C SER A 73 -17.79 -0.48 8.83
N THR A 74 -18.96 -1.13 8.84
CA THR A 74 -19.13 -2.55 9.23
C THR A 74 -20.35 -3.14 8.50
N PRO A 75 -20.54 -4.48 8.39
CA PRO A 75 -19.55 -5.55 8.40
C PRO A 75 -18.92 -5.80 7.03
N PRO A 76 -17.69 -6.34 6.94
CA PRO A 76 -16.70 -6.38 8.02
C PRO A 76 -16.26 -4.95 8.36
N THR A 77 -15.57 -4.76 9.50
CA THR A 77 -15.00 -3.46 9.83
C THR A 77 -14.01 -3.07 8.74
N ASN A 78 -14.14 -1.87 8.20
CA ASN A 78 -13.35 -1.41 7.07
C ASN A 78 -13.26 0.11 7.03
N ILE A 79 -12.22 0.63 6.40
CA ILE A 79 -12.21 2.02 5.93
C ILE A 79 -12.99 2.08 4.62
N TRP A 80 -13.90 3.03 4.53
CA TRP A 80 -14.76 3.26 3.38
C TRP A 80 -14.66 4.72 2.92
N THR A 81 -14.51 4.93 1.62
CA THR A 81 -14.41 6.28 1.06
C THR A 81 -15.70 7.10 1.16
N GLY A 82 -16.80 6.49 1.54
CA GLY A 82 -18.08 7.17 1.64
C GLY A 82 -18.61 7.58 0.27
N MET A 83 -19.40 8.64 0.27
CA MET A 83 -19.96 9.25 -0.94
C MET A 83 -19.01 10.32 -1.53
N THR A 84 -17.74 10.29 -1.18
CA THR A 84 -16.76 11.28 -1.67
C THR A 84 -16.56 11.18 -3.16
N THR A 85 -16.45 12.33 -3.80
CA THR A 85 -16.10 12.46 -5.23
C THR A 85 -14.66 12.94 -5.43
N THR A 86 -13.90 13.03 -4.34
CA THR A 86 -12.53 13.52 -4.35
C THR A 86 -11.55 12.40 -4.07
N PRO A 87 -10.34 12.43 -4.67
CA PRO A 87 -9.30 11.46 -4.36
C PRO A 87 -8.95 11.47 -2.87
N PHE A 88 -8.54 10.30 -2.36
CA PHE A 88 -8.05 10.16 -1.00
C PHE A 88 -6.87 9.20 -0.94
N ALA A 89 -6.07 9.32 0.12
CA ALA A 89 -5.13 8.29 0.51
C ALA A 89 -5.16 8.10 2.04
N ALA A 90 -4.89 6.88 2.46
CA ALA A 90 -4.69 6.50 3.85
C ALA A 90 -3.38 5.75 3.96
N THR A 91 -2.51 6.16 4.89
CA THR A 91 -1.24 5.49 5.13
C THR A 91 -1.09 5.11 6.60
N LEU A 92 -0.36 4.04 6.84
CA LEU A 92 0.02 3.55 8.15
C LEU A 92 1.52 3.71 8.33
N ARG A 93 1.91 4.27 9.47
CA ARG A 93 3.30 4.48 9.89
C ARG A 93 3.55 3.71 11.17
N ASP A 94 4.57 2.86 11.18
CA ASP A 94 5.08 2.28 12.43
C ASP A 94 5.91 3.33 13.20
N LYS A 95 5.59 3.53 14.48
CA LYS A 95 6.20 4.57 15.32
C LYS A 95 7.69 4.37 15.55
N GLU A 96 8.15 3.12 15.57
CA GLU A 96 9.51 2.75 15.94
C GLU A 96 10.40 2.38 14.75
N ASN A 97 9.80 1.97 13.62
CA ASN A 97 10.54 1.42 12.51
C ASN A 97 10.13 2.04 11.16
N TYR A 98 11.08 2.14 10.26
CA TYR A 98 10.83 2.05 8.83
C TYR A 98 10.62 0.58 8.44
N VAL A 99 10.20 0.32 7.22
CA VAL A 99 10.17 -1.03 6.66
C VAL A 99 11.01 -1.12 5.41
N ASP A 100 11.81 -2.19 5.29
CA ASP A 100 12.49 -2.58 4.06
C ASP A 100 11.51 -3.45 3.23
N LEU A 101 11.08 -2.89 2.11
CA LEU A 101 10.15 -3.50 1.16
C LEU A 101 10.84 -4.01 -0.10
N THR A 102 12.13 -4.29 -0.04
CA THR A 102 12.89 -4.89 -1.15
C THR A 102 12.64 -6.39 -1.27
N GLY A 103 13.07 -6.98 -2.38
CA GLY A 103 13.04 -8.42 -2.63
C GLY A 103 11.63 -8.99 -2.70
N THR A 104 11.29 -9.91 -1.80
CA THR A 104 9.99 -10.61 -1.77
C THR A 104 8.96 -9.95 -0.84
N ALA A 105 9.23 -8.73 -0.38
CA ALA A 105 8.28 -7.97 0.43
C ALA A 105 6.97 -7.73 -0.33
N LYS A 106 5.85 -7.82 0.40
CA LYS A 106 4.52 -7.82 -0.21
C LYS A 106 3.46 -7.17 0.65
N VAL A 107 2.38 -6.81 0.02
CA VAL A 107 1.10 -6.50 0.65
C VAL A 107 0.13 -7.66 0.43
N ARG A 108 -0.70 -7.92 1.45
CA ARG A 108 -1.95 -8.65 1.32
C ARG A 108 -3.06 -7.80 1.91
N TRP A 109 -4.11 -7.58 1.17
CA TRP A 109 -5.23 -6.79 1.63
C TRP A 109 -6.58 -7.40 1.24
N ILE A 110 -7.63 -7.00 1.95
CA ILE A 110 -9.02 -7.35 1.63
C ILE A 110 -9.73 -6.07 1.27
N THR A 111 -10.12 -5.96 0.00
CA THR A 111 -10.70 -4.75 -0.56
C THR A 111 -12.02 -5.04 -1.26
N ARG A 112 -12.81 -3.99 -1.45
CA ARG A 112 -13.97 -3.96 -2.32
C ARG A 112 -14.03 -2.60 -2.97
N ALA A 113 -14.23 -2.55 -4.27
CA ALA A 113 -14.46 -1.31 -5.00
C ALA A 113 -15.70 -1.43 -5.88
N SER A 114 -16.32 -0.33 -6.22
CA SER A 114 -17.45 -0.29 -7.15
C SER A 114 -17.37 0.92 -8.08
N GLY A 115 -18.11 0.86 -9.19
CA GLY A 115 -18.09 1.91 -10.19
C GLY A 115 -16.74 1.99 -10.89
N PHE A 116 -16.21 3.22 -11.04
CA PHE A 116 -14.90 3.49 -11.65
C PHE A 116 -13.79 3.69 -10.61
N HIS A 117 -14.06 3.34 -9.37
CA HIS A 117 -13.10 3.44 -8.27
C HIS A 117 -12.15 2.24 -8.27
N ALA A 118 -10.91 2.47 -7.85
CA ALA A 118 -9.89 1.44 -7.68
C ALA A 118 -8.96 1.82 -6.53
N VAL A 119 -8.51 0.81 -5.80
CA VAL A 119 -7.53 0.98 -4.73
C VAL A 119 -6.14 0.67 -5.25
N HIS A 120 -5.21 1.58 -5.00
CA HIS A 120 -3.80 1.49 -5.39
C HIS A 120 -2.90 1.50 -4.16
N PRO A 121 -1.75 0.80 -4.16
CA PRO A 121 -0.78 0.91 -3.07
C PRO A 121 -0.06 2.26 -3.08
N VAL A 122 0.21 2.78 -1.88
CA VAL A 122 0.97 4.00 -1.66
C VAL A 122 2.14 3.70 -0.72
N VAL A 123 3.29 4.29 -1.01
CA VAL A 123 4.44 4.31 -0.11
C VAL A 123 4.97 5.73 0.05
N LYS A 124 5.46 6.03 1.26
CA LYS A 124 6.29 7.19 1.55
C LYS A 124 7.69 6.73 1.85
N LEU A 125 8.67 7.23 1.14
CA LEU A 125 10.06 6.92 1.41
C LEU A 125 10.60 7.76 2.58
N ALA A 126 11.75 7.37 3.12
CA ALA A 126 12.42 8.09 4.21
C ALA A 126 12.84 9.52 3.83
N ASP A 127 12.97 9.83 2.53
CA ASP A 127 13.24 11.17 2.00
C ASP A 127 12.00 12.09 1.97
N GLY A 128 10.83 11.56 2.36
CA GLY A 128 9.56 12.27 2.40
C GLY A 128 8.74 12.23 1.11
N ASN A 129 9.26 11.66 0.02
CA ASN A 129 8.52 11.54 -1.24
C ASN A 129 7.48 10.43 -1.17
N TYR A 130 6.31 10.69 -1.75
CA TYR A 130 5.23 9.72 -1.89
C TYR A 130 5.16 9.17 -3.31
N TYR A 131 4.81 7.88 -3.39
CA TYR A 131 4.62 7.19 -4.66
C TYR A 131 3.39 6.30 -4.59
N VAL A 132 2.69 6.18 -5.72
CA VAL A 132 1.58 5.26 -5.93
C VAL A 132 2.00 4.19 -6.92
N GLY A 133 1.68 2.93 -6.61
CA GLY A 133 2.00 1.77 -7.44
C GLY A 133 0.95 1.50 -8.51
N GLU A 134 1.34 0.74 -9.53
CA GLU A 134 0.46 0.39 -10.66
C GLU A 134 -0.59 -0.66 -10.32
N HIS A 135 -0.36 -1.49 -9.32
CA HIS A 135 -1.36 -2.46 -8.88
C HIS A 135 -2.67 -1.76 -8.54
N SER A 136 -3.77 -2.33 -8.97
CA SER A 136 -5.08 -1.78 -8.62
C SER A 136 -6.12 -2.89 -8.49
N ASP A 137 -6.88 -2.86 -7.38
CA ASP A 137 -8.09 -3.63 -7.24
C ASP A 137 -9.28 -2.74 -7.56
N ALA A 138 -9.95 -3.06 -8.67
CA ALA A 138 -11.10 -2.31 -9.17
C ALA A 138 -12.42 -3.00 -8.79
N ASN A 139 -13.48 -2.70 -9.50
CA ASN A 139 -14.85 -3.15 -9.24
C ASN A 139 -14.96 -4.66 -8.98
N THR A 140 -15.49 -5.01 -7.79
CA THR A 140 -15.76 -6.38 -7.37
C THR A 140 -17.16 -6.50 -6.78
N SER A 141 -17.82 -7.66 -6.94
CA SER A 141 -19.15 -7.89 -6.35
C SER A 141 -19.14 -8.04 -4.83
N GLY A 142 -17.98 -8.32 -4.23
CA GLY A 142 -17.78 -8.51 -2.79
C GLY A 142 -16.37 -8.17 -2.39
N PHE A 143 -16.04 -8.39 -1.12
CA PHE A 143 -14.67 -8.28 -0.65
C PHE A 143 -13.80 -9.35 -1.30
N LEU A 144 -12.65 -8.93 -1.83
CA LEU A 144 -11.65 -9.76 -2.47
C LEU A 144 -10.34 -9.64 -1.68
N GLU A 145 -9.71 -10.78 -1.42
CA GLU A 145 -8.33 -10.83 -0.94
C GLU A 145 -7.39 -10.85 -2.15
N SER A 146 -6.43 -9.95 -2.17
CA SER A 146 -5.35 -9.94 -3.16
C SER A 146 -3.99 -9.75 -2.50
N GLU A 147 -2.95 -10.20 -3.20
CA GLU A 147 -1.57 -10.15 -2.75
C GLU A 147 -0.68 -9.73 -3.92
N PHE A 148 0.26 -8.82 -3.68
CA PHE A 148 1.24 -8.39 -4.68
C PHE A 148 2.56 -8.00 -4.02
N MET A 149 3.67 -8.11 -4.78
CA MET A 149 5.00 -7.73 -4.33
C MET A 149 5.29 -6.27 -4.67
N PHE A 150 5.98 -5.57 -3.77
CA PHE A 150 6.40 -4.18 -4.00
C PHE A 150 7.47 -4.07 -5.10
N ALA A 151 8.42 -5.00 -5.16
CA ALA A 151 9.53 -4.97 -6.11
C ALA A 151 9.10 -5.12 -7.58
N THR A 152 7.90 -5.64 -7.83
CA THR A 152 7.36 -5.80 -9.20
C THR A 152 6.53 -4.61 -9.66
N GLN A 153 6.26 -3.63 -8.78
CA GLN A 153 5.46 -2.47 -9.11
C GLN A 153 6.24 -1.46 -9.94
N ARG A 154 5.55 -0.85 -10.90
CA ARG A 154 5.94 0.47 -11.41
C ARG A 154 5.33 1.55 -10.50
N TRP A 155 6.00 2.65 -10.38
CA TRP A 155 5.63 3.71 -9.45
C TRP A 155 5.44 5.04 -10.18
N MET A 156 4.49 5.84 -9.71
CA MET A 156 4.32 7.24 -10.08
C MET A 156 4.55 8.12 -8.85
N LYS A 157 5.19 9.27 -9.01
CA LYS A 157 5.28 10.25 -7.94
C LYS A 157 3.88 10.80 -7.63
N LEU A 158 3.54 10.81 -6.34
CA LEU A 158 2.24 11.24 -5.83
C LEU A 158 2.37 12.60 -5.13
N ASP A 159 1.57 13.57 -5.55
CA ASP A 159 1.26 14.74 -4.74
C ASP A 159 0.24 14.33 -3.68
N ILE A 160 0.72 14.09 -2.47
CA ILE A 160 -0.08 13.49 -1.40
C ILE A 160 -1.18 14.44 -0.87
N GLU A 161 -0.94 15.74 -0.89
CA GLU A 161 -1.91 16.71 -0.39
C GLU A 161 -3.18 16.75 -1.26
N ARG A 162 -2.98 16.57 -2.57
CA ARG A 162 -4.06 16.56 -3.55
C ARG A 162 -4.47 15.16 -3.97
N VAL A 163 -3.67 14.16 -3.62
CA VAL A 163 -3.78 12.75 -4.02
C VAL A 163 -3.89 12.62 -5.55
N VAL A 164 -2.94 13.24 -6.25
CA VAL A 164 -2.90 13.24 -7.72
C VAL A 164 -1.50 12.90 -8.24
N THR A 165 -1.45 12.33 -9.43
CA THR A 165 -0.23 12.11 -10.20
C THR A 165 -0.26 12.90 -11.50
N LYS A 166 0.88 13.02 -12.18
CA LYS A 166 0.92 13.66 -13.51
C LYS A 166 0.04 12.96 -14.54
N GLY A 167 -0.21 11.65 -14.38
CA GLY A 167 -1.02 10.85 -15.30
C GLY A 167 -2.49 10.70 -14.90
N THR A 168 -2.92 11.31 -13.80
CA THR A 168 -4.27 11.07 -13.25
C THR A 168 -5.36 11.80 -14.03
N TYR A 169 -5.03 12.87 -14.72
CA TYR A 169 -5.99 13.72 -15.45
C TYR A 169 -5.67 13.75 -16.95
N GLY A 170 -6.34 12.90 -17.72
CA GLY A 170 -6.22 12.94 -19.18
C GLY A 170 -6.75 11.68 -19.86
N PRO A 171 -7.09 11.75 -21.16
CA PRO A 171 -7.64 10.62 -21.93
C PRO A 171 -6.61 9.50 -22.20
N ALA A 172 -5.34 9.74 -21.95
CA ALA A 172 -4.28 8.72 -21.97
C ALA A 172 -3.42 8.90 -20.74
N GLN A 173 -3.17 7.82 -20.02
CA GLN A 173 -2.15 7.82 -18.98
C GLN A 173 -0.82 8.23 -19.63
N ASP A 174 -0.30 9.37 -19.22
CA ASP A 174 1.01 9.82 -19.70
C ASP A 174 2.07 8.82 -19.26
N ALA A 175 2.63 8.08 -20.20
CA ALA A 175 3.68 7.10 -19.93
C ALA A 175 4.90 7.74 -19.22
N SER A 176 5.10 9.05 -19.35
CA SER A 176 6.16 9.80 -18.65
C SER A 176 5.89 9.99 -17.15
N ALA A 177 4.66 9.74 -16.67
CA ALA A 177 4.32 9.79 -15.25
C ALA A 177 4.96 8.65 -14.46
N TRP A 178 5.21 7.50 -15.10
CA TRP A 178 5.87 6.36 -14.48
C TRP A 178 7.36 6.64 -14.28
N MET A 179 7.87 6.28 -13.09
CA MET A 179 9.30 6.35 -12.81
C MET A 179 10.03 5.41 -13.77
N ARG A 180 11.10 5.90 -14.38
CA ARG A 180 11.96 5.10 -15.27
C ARG A 180 12.89 4.19 -14.49
N GLU A 181 13.40 4.71 -13.36
CA GLU A 181 14.27 3.98 -12.45
C GLU A 181 13.46 3.47 -11.25
N PRO A 182 13.83 2.31 -10.68
CA PRO A 182 13.25 1.83 -9.45
C PRO A 182 13.38 2.84 -8.32
N ILE A 183 12.36 2.97 -7.49
CA ILE A 183 12.44 3.75 -6.25
C ILE A 183 13.15 2.94 -5.16
N ASP A 184 13.80 3.62 -4.20
CA ASP A 184 14.50 2.96 -3.10
C ASP A 184 13.51 2.51 -2.02
N LEU A 185 13.15 1.24 -2.05
CA LEU A 185 12.24 0.61 -1.09
C LEU A 185 12.93 0.09 0.18
N SER A 186 14.22 0.35 0.38
CA SER A 186 14.98 -0.16 1.54
C SER A 186 14.63 0.54 2.86
N LYS A 187 14.04 1.75 2.78
CA LYS A 187 13.57 2.52 3.95
C LYS A 187 12.26 3.23 3.62
N VAL A 188 11.15 2.54 3.84
CA VAL A 188 9.82 3.09 3.65
C VAL A 188 9.26 3.56 5.00
N ASP A 189 8.80 4.81 5.06
CA ASP A 189 8.26 5.47 6.26
C ASP A 189 6.80 5.13 6.51
N GLU A 190 6.00 5.15 5.44
CA GLU A 190 4.56 4.87 5.48
C GLU A 190 4.19 3.92 4.34
N VAL A 191 3.24 3.03 4.61
CA VAL A 191 2.64 2.15 3.61
C VAL A 191 1.13 2.30 3.68
N GLY A 192 0.46 2.39 2.54
CA GLY A 192 -0.98 2.60 2.55
C GLY A 192 -1.62 2.35 1.20
N PHE A 193 -2.76 3.00 1.00
CA PHE A 193 -3.58 2.86 -0.19
C PHE A 193 -4.21 4.19 -0.59
N ALA A 194 -4.56 4.31 -1.85
CA ALA A 194 -5.22 5.49 -2.40
C ALA A 194 -6.31 5.09 -3.39
N ASP A 195 -7.34 5.93 -3.47
CA ASP A 195 -8.29 5.99 -4.57
C ASP A 195 -8.06 7.31 -5.32
N LEU A 196 -7.53 7.23 -6.51
CA LEU A 196 -7.13 8.40 -7.29
C LEU A 196 -8.32 9.06 -8.01
N ILE A 197 -9.45 8.38 -8.15
CA ILE A 197 -10.64 8.82 -8.90
C ILE A 197 -10.24 9.54 -10.20
N PRO A 198 -9.54 8.89 -11.13
CA PRO A 198 -8.91 9.56 -12.25
C PRO A 198 -9.97 10.19 -13.16
N GLY A 199 -9.87 11.51 -13.33
CA GLY A 199 -10.51 12.28 -14.39
C GLY A 199 -12.00 12.10 -14.53
N SER A 200 -12.63 11.70 -13.47
CA SER A 200 -13.93 11.14 -13.55
C SER A 200 -14.97 12.23 -13.63
N GLY A 201 -15.26 12.82 -14.65
CA GLY A 201 -16.59 13.45 -14.78
C GLY A 201 -17.76 12.50 -14.40
N HIS A 202 -17.47 11.40 -13.72
CA HIS A 202 -18.40 10.33 -13.34
C HIS A 202 -19.10 10.54 -12.00
N GLY A 203 -18.77 11.61 -11.25
CA GLY A 203 -19.43 11.91 -9.98
C GLY A 203 -19.26 10.80 -8.93
N ALA A 204 -20.15 10.78 -7.94
CA ALA A 204 -20.17 9.83 -6.83
C ALA A 204 -20.69 8.43 -7.25
N GLY A 205 -20.23 7.89 -8.36
CA GLY A 205 -20.72 6.63 -8.92
C GLY A 205 -20.15 5.35 -8.29
N GLY A 206 -19.38 5.44 -7.19
CA GLY A 206 -18.76 4.26 -6.59
C GLY A 206 -18.05 4.55 -5.27
N TYR A 207 -17.30 3.55 -4.78
CA TYR A 207 -16.60 3.61 -3.51
C TYR A 207 -15.44 2.60 -3.46
N VAL A 208 -14.56 2.77 -2.48
CA VAL A 208 -13.55 1.80 -2.08
C VAL A 208 -13.75 1.45 -0.60
N ASN A 209 -13.60 0.17 -0.27
CA ASN A 209 -13.52 -0.35 1.08
C ASN A 209 -12.20 -1.10 1.26
N VAL A 210 -11.54 -0.93 2.40
CA VAL A 210 -10.37 -1.70 2.80
C VAL A 210 -10.62 -2.30 4.18
N ALA A 211 -10.84 -3.62 4.24
CA ALA A 211 -11.20 -4.33 5.46
C ALA A 211 -9.98 -4.90 6.21
N SER A 212 -8.92 -5.27 5.49
CA SER A 212 -7.69 -5.76 6.08
C SER A 212 -6.50 -5.26 5.26
N PHE A 213 -5.42 -4.91 5.95
CA PHE A 213 -4.19 -4.44 5.33
C PHE A 213 -2.97 -5.05 6.04
N GLU A 214 -2.27 -5.94 5.35
CA GLU A 214 -1.09 -6.63 5.86
C GLU A 214 0.13 -6.25 5.03
N VAL A 215 1.21 -5.90 5.70
CA VAL A 215 2.50 -5.58 5.08
C VAL A 215 3.54 -6.59 5.55
N TYR A 216 4.22 -7.22 4.62
CA TYR A 216 5.32 -8.15 4.86
C TYR A 216 6.62 -7.51 4.38
N GLY A 217 7.56 -7.30 5.32
CA GLY A 217 8.83 -6.64 5.08
C GLY A 217 9.70 -6.70 6.32
N LYS A 218 10.95 -6.24 6.23
CA LYS A 218 11.88 -6.27 7.37
C LYS A 218 11.82 -4.94 8.13
N PRO A 219 11.67 -4.93 9.46
CA PRO A 219 11.76 -3.70 10.23
C PRO A 219 13.17 -3.10 10.17
N VAL A 220 13.26 -1.78 10.02
CA VAL A 220 14.49 -0.99 10.04
C VAL A 220 14.33 0.11 11.07
N LYS A 221 15.10 0.07 12.15
CA LYS A 221 14.95 1.01 13.27
C LYS A 221 15.05 2.48 12.84
N ARG A 222 14.18 3.32 13.40
CA ARG A 222 14.30 4.79 13.35
C ARG A 222 15.40 5.22 14.32
N HIS A 223 16.29 6.08 13.88
CA HIS A 223 17.36 6.68 14.70
C HIS A 223 16.93 8.04 15.23
#